data_d2a320f6ecce0deb0a5f695565a5c5b9
#
_entry.id   d2a320f6ecce0deb0a5f695565a5c5b9
#
_cell.length_a   1.000
_cell.length_b   1.000
_cell.length_c   1.000
_cell.angle_alpha   90.00
_cell.angle_beta   90.00
_cell.angle_gamma   90.00
#
_symmetry.space_group_name_H-M   'P 1'
#
loop_
_entity.id
_entity.type
_entity.pdbx_description
1 polymer ?
#
loop_
_entity_poly.entity_id
_entity_poly.type
_entity_poly.pdbx_seq_one_letter_code
_entity_poly.pdbx_strand_id
1 'polypeptide(L)'
;MNGKKIIYLVIAVGICLLAGYIASYYTTPEIPTWYDSLQKPDLTPPSWVFGPVWTTLYIFMGLSLYLIIQSGLKNPEVNVALVLFIFQLVLNIGWSFFFFGRHSTFYGFLAIVLLWALLLCTIIQVFRISFGAALLLIPVLVWITFAAVLNYEIMMLNPASFGITF
;
A
#
# COMPACT_ATOMS: atom_id res chain seq x y z
N MET A 1 -11.89 27.31 -2.15
CA MET A 1 -10.74 26.72 -1.48
C MET A 1 -9.57 27.70 -1.61
N ASN A 2 -8.89 28.06 -0.50
CA ASN A 2 -7.76 29.02 -0.55
C ASN A 2 -6.58 28.37 -1.31
N GLY A 3 -5.79 29.13 -2.08
CA GLY A 3 -4.67 28.63 -2.88
C GLY A 3 -3.68 27.73 -2.10
N LYS A 4 -3.40 28.05 -0.83
CA LYS A 4 -2.56 27.20 0.05
C LYS A 4 -3.14 25.78 0.26
N LYS A 5 -4.47 25.65 0.39
CA LYS A 5 -5.12 24.35 0.57
C LYS A 5 -5.02 23.49 -0.70
N ILE A 6 -5.08 24.13 -1.88
CA ILE A 6 -4.91 23.42 -3.16
C ILE A 6 -3.47 22.88 -3.27
N ILE A 7 -2.48 23.67 -2.90
CA ILE A 7 -1.06 23.25 -2.93
C ILE A 7 -0.85 22.05 -2.02
N TYR A 8 -1.34 22.07 -0.77
CA TYR A 8 -1.22 20.92 0.15
C TYR A 8 -1.91 19.67 -0.38
N LEU A 9 -3.08 19.80 -1.02
CA LEU A 9 -3.79 18.68 -1.64
C LEU A 9 -2.97 18.07 -2.77
N VAL A 10 -2.45 18.89 -3.68
CA VAL A 10 -1.66 18.43 -4.82
C VAL A 10 -0.38 17.75 -4.35
N ILE A 11 0.30 18.31 -3.34
CA ILE A 11 1.51 17.71 -2.77
C ILE A 11 1.20 16.37 -2.11
N ALA A 12 0.15 16.28 -1.29
CA ALA A 12 -0.21 15.06 -0.59
C ALA A 12 -0.58 13.92 -1.56
N VAL A 13 -1.40 14.21 -2.57
CA VAL A 13 -1.74 13.24 -3.62
C VAL A 13 -0.51 12.89 -4.46
N GLY A 14 0.32 13.87 -4.80
CA GLY A 14 1.56 13.67 -5.56
C GLY A 14 2.56 12.74 -4.84
N ILE A 15 2.74 12.90 -3.53
CA ILE A 15 3.61 12.03 -2.72
C ILE A 15 3.10 10.57 -2.77
N CYS A 16 1.80 10.35 -2.59
CA CYS A 16 1.25 9.00 -2.62
C CYS A 16 1.32 8.38 -4.02
N LEU A 17 1.02 9.14 -5.07
CA LEU A 17 1.17 8.66 -6.45
C LEU A 17 2.63 8.38 -6.82
N LEU A 18 3.58 9.17 -6.31
CA LEU A 18 5.01 8.91 -6.49
C LEU A 18 5.42 7.59 -5.82
N ALA A 19 4.92 7.31 -4.62
CA ALA A 19 5.13 6.02 -3.96
C ALA A 19 4.57 4.87 -4.80
N GLY A 20 3.38 5.02 -5.38
CA GLY A 20 2.79 4.07 -6.32
C GLY A 20 3.62 3.87 -7.58
N TYR A 21 4.17 4.95 -8.14
CA TYR A 21 5.07 4.88 -9.28
C TYR A 21 6.35 4.10 -8.95
N ILE A 22 6.97 4.36 -7.80
CA ILE A 22 8.15 3.61 -7.34
C ILE A 22 7.82 2.13 -7.15
N ALA A 23 6.68 1.80 -6.54
CA ALA A 23 6.21 0.43 -6.39
C ALA A 23 6.00 -0.26 -7.75
N SER A 24 5.41 0.45 -8.73
CA SER A 24 5.15 -0.06 -10.07
C SER A 24 6.44 -0.36 -10.86
N TYR A 25 7.53 0.32 -10.56
CA TYR A 25 8.85 0.04 -11.16
C TYR A 25 9.31 -1.40 -10.92
N TYR A 26 9.02 -1.94 -9.72
CA TYR A 26 9.31 -3.34 -9.41
C TYR A 26 8.23 -4.30 -9.92
N THR A 27 6.98 -3.87 -9.94
CA THR A 27 5.82 -4.73 -10.24
C THR A 27 5.60 -4.92 -11.73
N THR A 28 5.59 -3.84 -12.51
CA THR A 28 5.14 -3.86 -13.91
C THR A 28 5.97 -4.76 -14.82
N PRO A 29 7.31 -4.78 -14.74
CA PRO A 29 8.12 -5.66 -15.58
C PRO A 29 7.94 -7.14 -15.26
N GLU A 30 7.59 -7.46 -14.01
CA GLU A 30 7.51 -8.83 -13.52
C GLU A 30 6.16 -9.50 -13.73
N ILE A 31 5.12 -8.71 -14.04
CA ILE A 31 3.78 -9.26 -14.32
C ILE A 31 3.80 -10.23 -15.51
N PRO A 32 4.34 -9.89 -16.71
CA PRO A 32 4.34 -10.78 -17.86
C PRO A 32 5.47 -11.83 -17.81
N THR A 33 6.34 -11.82 -16.82
CA THR A 33 7.52 -12.69 -16.70
C THR A 33 7.41 -13.62 -15.50
N TRP A 34 8.04 -13.25 -14.39
CA TRP A 34 8.08 -14.08 -13.19
C TRP A 34 6.69 -14.33 -12.59
N TYR A 35 5.86 -13.29 -12.44
CA TYR A 35 4.54 -13.45 -11.86
C TYR A 35 3.63 -14.34 -12.72
N ASP A 36 3.77 -14.29 -14.06
CA ASP A 36 2.99 -15.14 -14.96
C ASP A 36 3.36 -16.62 -14.84
N SER A 37 4.62 -16.92 -14.51
CA SER A 37 5.13 -18.29 -14.31
C SER A 37 4.67 -18.95 -13.00
N LEU A 38 4.15 -18.18 -12.04
CA LEU A 38 3.70 -18.72 -10.75
C LEU A 38 2.37 -19.46 -10.88
N GLN A 39 2.20 -20.50 -10.09
CA GLN A 39 0.90 -21.11 -9.86
C GLN A 39 0.04 -20.14 -9.03
N LYS A 40 -1.15 -19.84 -9.54
CA LYS A 40 -2.05 -18.85 -8.94
C LYS A 40 -3.36 -19.49 -8.54
N PRO A 41 -3.98 -19.10 -7.42
CA PRO A 41 -5.33 -19.56 -7.05
C PRO A 41 -6.40 -18.98 -8.00
N ASP A 42 -7.54 -19.64 -8.07
CA ASP A 42 -8.67 -19.25 -8.94
C ASP A 42 -9.20 -17.84 -8.64
N LEU A 43 -9.00 -17.37 -7.41
CA LEU A 43 -9.41 -16.02 -6.98
C LEU A 43 -8.52 -14.88 -7.54
N THR A 44 -7.45 -15.19 -8.28
CA THR A 44 -6.53 -14.20 -8.82
C THR A 44 -7.21 -13.33 -9.88
N PRO A 45 -7.30 -12.00 -9.69
CA PRO A 45 -7.90 -11.14 -10.70
C PRO A 45 -7.02 -11.07 -11.96
N PRO A 46 -7.61 -10.74 -13.13
CA PRO A 46 -6.84 -10.43 -14.32
C PRO A 46 -5.81 -9.32 -14.05
N SER A 47 -4.60 -9.45 -14.61
CA SER A 47 -3.46 -8.54 -14.30
C SER A 47 -3.74 -7.06 -14.55
N TRP A 48 -4.61 -6.74 -15.53
CA TRP A 48 -5.00 -5.35 -15.81
C TRP A 48 -5.75 -4.65 -14.67
N VAL A 49 -6.35 -5.42 -13.75
CA VAL A 49 -7.11 -4.87 -12.59
C VAL A 49 -6.17 -4.17 -11.60
N PHE A 50 -4.94 -4.66 -11.45
CA PHE A 50 -4.01 -4.13 -10.43
C PHE A 50 -3.67 -2.65 -10.63
N GLY A 51 -3.40 -2.23 -11.87
CA GLY A 51 -3.03 -0.84 -12.16
C GLY A 51 -4.09 0.18 -11.75
N PRO A 52 -5.33 0.10 -12.27
CA PRO A 52 -6.42 1.01 -11.90
C PRO A 52 -6.76 1.00 -10.41
N VAL A 53 -6.79 -0.18 -9.78
CA VAL A 53 -7.10 -0.31 -8.35
C VAL A 53 -6.03 0.39 -7.51
N TRP A 54 -4.76 0.06 -7.69
CA TRP A 54 -3.68 0.69 -6.93
C TRP A 54 -3.61 2.21 -7.14
N THR A 55 -3.80 2.67 -8.37
CA THR A 55 -3.85 4.12 -8.65
C THR A 55 -4.96 4.81 -7.85
N THR A 56 -6.16 4.23 -7.82
CA THR A 56 -7.29 4.74 -7.03
C THR A 56 -6.97 4.75 -5.54
N LEU A 57 -6.35 3.68 -5.02
CA LEU A 57 -5.98 3.57 -3.62
C LEU A 57 -4.90 4.59 -3.22
N TYR A 58 -3.90 4.86 -4.08
CA TYR A 58 -2.92 5.92 -3.83
C TYR A 58 -3.54 7.32 -3.84
N ILE A 59 -4.56 7.55 -4.66
CA ILE A 59 -5.34 8.80 -4.61
C ILE A 59 -6.09 8.90 -3.26
N PHE A 60 -6.74 7.84 -2.79
CA PHE A 60 -7.42 7.83 -1.49
C PHE A 60 -6.44 8.06 -0.34
N MET A 61 -5.27 7.43 -0.36
CA MET A 61 -4.20 7.71 0.60
C MET A 61 -3.77 9.18 0.56
N GLY A 62 -3.60 9.77 -0.62
CA GLY A 62 -3.24 11.17 -0.77
C GLY A 62 -4.30 12.14 -0.23
N LEU A 63 -5.59 11.85 -0.47
CA LEU A 63 -6.71 12.61 0.10
C LEU A 63 -6.74 12.48 1.63
N SER A 64 -6.51 11.26 2.16
CA SER A 64 -6.40 11.02 3.60
C SER A 64 -5.25 11.83 4.20
N LEU A 65 -4.06 11.77 3.61
CA LEU A 65 -2.89 12.52 4.05
C LEU A 65 -3.17 14.03 4.09
N TYR A 66 -3.83 14.56 3.06
CA TYR A 66 -4.25 15.96 3.04
C TYR A 66 -5.15 16.30 4.23
N LEU A 67 -6.17 15.48 4.53
CA LEU A 67 -7.07 15.71 5.65
C LEU A 67 -6.36 15.62 7.01
N ILE A 68 -5.41 14.70 7.16
CA ILE A 68 -4.55 14.60 8.35
C ILE A 68 -3.77 15.90 8.55
N ILE A 69 -3.13 16.42 7.51
CA ILE A 69 -2.37 17.68 7.58
C ILE A 69 -3.29 18.87 7.92
N GLN A 70 -4.51 18.90 7.39
CA GLN A 70 -5.49 19.97 7.68
C GLN A 70 -5.98 19.94 9.13
N SER A 71 -5.85 18.83 9.84
CA SER A 71 -6.20 18.70 11.27
C SER A 71 -5.21 19.42 12.20
N GLY A 72 -4.08 19.92 11.66
CA GLY A 72 -3.17 20.83 12.35
C GLY A 72 -1.88 20.18 12.86
N LEU A 73 -0.76 20.55 12.26
CA LEU A 73 0.59 20.00 12.55
C LEU A 73 1.11 20.31 13.98
N LYS A 74 0.44 21.19 14.73
CA LYS A 74 0.77 21.46 16.14
C LYS A 74 0.18 20.42 17.10
N ASN A 75 -0.77 19.60 16.64
CA ASN A 75 -1.37 18.54 17.45
C ASN A 75 -0.43 17.32 17.47
N PRO A 76 0.03 16.85 18.64
CA PRO A 76 0.89 15.67 18.76
C PRO A 76 0.28 14.40 18.14
N GLU A 77 -1.05 14.22 18.21
CA GLU A 77 -1.73 13.07 17.60
C GLU A 77 -1.62 13.08 16.08
N VAL A 78 -1.64 14.25 15.45
CA VAL A 78 -1.41 14.41 14.01
C VAL A 78 0.01 13.99 13.63
N ASN A 79 1.00 14.35 14.44
CA ASN A 79 2.39 13.95 14.17
C ASN A 79 2.56 12.43 14.26
N VAL A 80 1.93 11.77 15.24
CA VAL A 80 1.93 10.30 15.35
C VAL A 80 1.26 9.68 14.10
N ALA A 81 0.10 10.21 13.68
CA ALA A 81 -0.59 9.73 12.49
C ALA A 81 0.28 9.87 11.22
N LEU A 82 0.99 10.99 11.07
CA LEU A 82 1.88 11.22 9.94
C LEU A 82 3.07 10.24 9.93
N VAL A 83 3.66 9.97 11.07
CA VAL A 83 4.74 8.98 11.20
C VAL A 83 4.26 7.60 10.79
N LEU A 84 3.13 7.13 11.35
CA LEU A 84 2.53 5.85 10.97
C LEU A 84 2.18 5.81 9.49
N PHE A 85 1.63 6.90 8.94
CA PHE A 85 1.28 7.02 7.53
C PHE A 85 2.50 6.90 6.61
N ILE A 86 3.61 7.54 6.95
CA ILE A 86 4.85 7.45 6.17
C ILE A 86 5.41 6.03 6.23
N PHE A 87 5.45 5.40 7.40
CA PHE A 87 5.96 4.05 7.54
C PHE A 87 5.12 3.03 6.73
N GLN A 88 3.77 3.14 6.76
CA GLN A 88 2.93 2.25 5.94
C GLN A 88 3.13 2.49 4.44
N LEU A 89 3.38 3.74 4.01
CA LEU A 89 3.65 4.06 2.61
C LEU A 89 4.99 3.47 2.14
N VAL A 90 6.01 3.53 2.99
CA VAL A 90 7.32 2.89 2.74
C VAL A 90 7.21 1.37 2.68
N LEU A 91 6.47 0.76 3.61
CA LEU A 91 6.21 -0.68 3.59
C LEU A 91 5.41 -1.13 2.36
N ASN A 92 4.52 -0.28 1.86
CA ASN A 92 3.77 -0.57 0.64
C ASN A 92 4.72 -0.69 -0.58
N ILE A 93 5.69 0.21 -0.71
CA ILE A 93 6.77 0.10 -1.70
C ILE A 93 7.61 -1.15 -1.43
N GLY A 94 7.96 -1.39 -0.16
CA GLY A 94 8.74 -2.55 0.28
C GLY A 94 8.10 -3.88 -0.09
N TRP A 95 6.77 -3.99 0.01
CA TRP A 95 6.07 -5.19 -0.43
C TRP A 95 6.28 -5.47 -1.92
N SER A 96 6.12 -4.47 -2.79
CA SER A 96 6.39 -4.62 -4.23
C SER A 96 7.85 -5.01 -4.49
N PHE A 97 8.80 -4.43 -3.78
CA PHE A 97 10.21 -4.78 -3.89
C PHE A 97 10.49 -6.23 -3.48
N PHE A 98 9.98 -6.68 -2.33
CA PHE A 98 10.25 -8.04 -1.86
C PHE A 98 9.52 -9.09 -2.70
N PHE A 99 8.25 -8.86 -3.04
CA PHE A 99 7.47 -9.82 -3.80
C PHE A 99 7.93 -9.89 -5.26
N PHE A 100 7.90 -8.76 -5.98
CA PHE A 100 8.23 -8.72 -7.40
C PHE A 100 9.74 -8.51 -7.65
N GLY A 101 10.38 -7.55 -6.99
CA GLY A 101 11.78 -7.22 -7.26
C GLY A 101 12.78 -8.26 -6.75
N ARG A 102 12.44 -9.01 -5.69
CA ARG A 102 13.26 -10.10 -5.15
C ARG A 102 12.74 -11.49 -5.50
N HIS A 103 11.64 -11.58 -6.22
CA HIS A 103 10.95 -12.83 -6.57
C HIS A 103 10.69 -13.74 -5.37
N SER A 104 10.41 -13.15 -4.20
CA SER A 104 10.20 -13.89 -2.96
C SER A 104 8.76 -13.79 -2.50
N THR A 105 8.03 -14.89 -2.61
CA THR A 105 6.65 -14.99 -2.11
C THR A 105 6.60 -14.93 -0.59
N PHE A 106 7.62 -15.44 0.12
CA PHE A 106 7.72 -15.44 1.58
C PHE A 106 8.01 -14.05 2.15
N TYR A 107 9.06 -13.36 1.67
CA TYR A 107 9.35 -12.00 2.13
C TYR A 107 8.26 -11.01 1.71
N GLY A 108 7.62 -11.22 0.56
CA GLY A 108 6.42 -10.51 0.17
C GLY A 108 5.29 -10.69 1.17
N PHE A 109 5.03 -11.93 1.61
CA PHE A 109 4.00 -12.23 2.61
C PHE A 109 4.30 -11.57 3.96
N LEU A 110 5.53 -11.63 4.45
CA LEU A 110 5.92 -10.94 5.68
C LEU A 110 5.71 -9.41 5.56
N ALA A 111 6.13 -8.83 4.44
CA ALA A 111 5.98 -7.39 4.21
C ALA A 111 4.52 -6.95 4.18
N ILE A 112 3.62 -7.72 3.51
CA ILE A 112 2.20 -7.34 3.43
C ILE A 112 1.47 -7.54 4.75
N VAL A 113 1.83 -8.52 5.57
CA VAL A 113 1.27 -8.69 6.92
C VAL A 113 1.68 -7.52 7.83
N LEU A 114 2.95 -7.10 7.79
CA LEU A 114 3.42 -5.93 8.52
C LEU A 114 2.74 -4.65 8.03
N LEU A 115 2.60 -4.50 6.71
CA LEU A 115 1.88 -3.38 6.09
C LEU A 115 0.42 -3.34 6.56
N TRP A 116 -0.26 -4.48 6.58
CA TRP A 116 -1.65 -4.59 7.05
C TRP A 116 -1.78 -4.13 8.51
N ALA A 117 -0.92 -4.64 9.40
CA ALA A 117 -0.93 -4.28 10.81
C ALA A 117 -0.66 -2.78 11.02
N LEU A 118 0.33 -2.24 10.30
CA LEU A 118 0.69 -0.82 10.39
C LEU A 118 -0.40 0.09 9.82
N LEU A 119 -1.05 -0.31 8.73
CA LEU A 119 -2.18 0.43 8.17
C LEU A 119 -3.38 0.43 9.12
N LEU A 120 -3.66 -0.69 9.79
CA LEU A 120 -4.71 -0.76 10.81
C LEU A 120 -4.41 0.19 11.97
N CYS A 121 -3.16 0.20 12.48
CA CYS A 121 -2.74 1.17 13.49
C CYS A 121 -2.88 2.62 13.00
N THR A 122 -2.53 2.88 11.74
CA THR A 122 -2.69 4.19 11.10
C THR A 122 -4.16 4.61 11.08
N ILE A 123 -5.05 3.73 10.66
CA ILE A 123 -6.51 4.00 10.61
C ILE A 123 -7.06 4.32 12.01
N ILE A 124 -6.69 3.53 13.03
CA ILE A 124 -7.13 3.75 14.42
C ILE A 124 -6.66 5.12 14.92
N GLN A 125 -5.42 5.49 14.65
CA GLN A 125 -4.88 6.79 15.04
C GLN A 125 -5.55 7.94 14.29
N VAL A 126 -5.71 7.79 12.96
CA VAL A 126 -6.34 8.79 12.09
C VAL A 126 -7.82 8.98 12.42
N PHE A 127 -8.52 7.93 12.85
CA PHE A 127 -9.92 8.00 13.27
C PHE A 127 -10.14 8.98 14.44
N ARG A 128 -9.18 9.09 15.36
CA ARG A 128 -9.22 10.03 16.49
C ARG A 128 -9.08 11.49 16.06
N ILE A 129 -8.52 11.73 14.87
CA ILE A 129 -8.20 13.06 14.35
C ILE A 129 -9.23 13.50 13.32
N SER A 130 -9.57 12.63 12.37
CA SER A 130 -10.44 12.91 11.24
C SER A 130 -11.13 11.63 10.75
N PHE A 131 -12.43 11.51 11.02
CA PHE A 131 -13.25 10.40 10.54
C PHE A 131 -13.18 10.25 9.00
N GLY A 132 -13.27 11.37 8.26
CA GLY A 132 -13.21 11.35 6.80
C GLY A 132 -11.87 10.85 6.27
N ALA A 133 -10.74 11.20 6.94
CA ALA A 133 -9.42 10.69 6.57
C ALA A 133 -9.30 9.18 6.82
N ALA A 134 -9.81 8.69 7.94
CA ALA A 134 -9.82 7.26 8.26
C ALA A 134 -10.68 6.46 7.28
N LEU A 135 -11.85 6.97 6.91
CA LEU A 135 -12.76 6.33 5.96
C LEU A 135 -12.10 6.11 4.59
N LEU A 136 -11.27 7.06 4.12
CA LEU A 136 -10.53 6.93 2.87
C LEU A 136 -9.48 5.81 2.89
N LEU A 137 -9.00 5.39 4.07
CA LEU A 137 -8.04 4.30 4.22
C LEU A 137 -8.71 2.92 4.32
N ILE A 138 -10.02 2.83 4.56
CA ILE A 138 -10.74 1.55 4.64
C ILE A 138 -10.65 0.76 3.33
N PRO A 139 -10.92 1.33 2.14
CA PRO A 139 -10.74 0.60 0.88
C PRO A 139 -9.31 0.09 0.67
N VAL A 140 -8.31 0.85 1.15
CA VAL A 140 -6.90 0.42 1.09
C VAL A 140 -6.68 -0.81 1.96
N LEU A 141 -7.21 -0.83 3.20
CA LEU A 141 -7.11 -1.98 4.10
C LEU A 141 -7.81 -3.21 3.52
N VAL A 142 -9.00 -3.04 2.95
CA VAL A 142 -9.74 -4.15 2.30
C VAL A 142 -8.92 -4.75 1.16
N TRP A 143 -8.33 -3.92 0.30
CA TRP A 143 -7.50 -4.40 -0.80
C TRP A 143 -6.22 -5.09 -0.33
N ILE A 144 -5.54 -4.54 0.69
CA ILE A 144 -4.35 -5.17 1.28
C ILE A 144 -4.69 -6.49 1.96
N THR A 145 -5.87 -6.61 2.59
CA THR A 145 -6.35 -7.89 3.14
C THR A 145 -6.50 -8.94 2.02
N PHE A 146 -7.15 -8.57 0.92
CA PHE A 146 -7.27 -9.45 -0.23
C PHE A 146 -5.89 -9.82 -0.81
N ALA A 147 -5.00 -8.86 -0.99
CA ALA A 147 -3.65 -9.09 -1.50
C ALA A 147 -2.80 -9.96 -0.56
N ALA A 148 -3.01 -9.87 0.77
CA ALA A 148 -2.33 -10.74 1.74
C ALA A 148 -2.79 -12.19 1.62
N VAL A 149 -4.09 -12.43 1.46
CA VAL A 149 -4.64 -13.77 1.21
C VAL A 149 -4.09 -14.33 -0.10
N LEU A 150 -4.11 -13.53 -1.17
CA LEU A 150 -3.59 -13.93 -2.47
C LEU A 150 -2.09 -14.25 -2.41
N ASN A 151 -1.29 -13.42 -1.73
CA ASN A 151 0.14 -13.68 -1.55
C ASN A 151 0.40 -14.95 -0.74
N TYR A 152 -0.39 -15.21 0.31
CA TYR A 152 -0.30 -16.45 1.10
C TYR A 152 -0.57 -17.68 0.23
N GLU A 153 -1.64 -17.71 -0.54
CA GLU A 153 -1.97 -18.84 -1.40
C GLU A 153 -0.93 -19.04 -2.51
N ILE A 154 -0.47 -17.96 -3.16
CA ILE A 154 0.63 -18.04 -4.14
C ILE A 154 1.89 -18.61 -3.47
N MET A 155 2.23 -18.19 -2.27
CA MET A 155 3.37 -18.71 -1.52
C MET A 155 3.25 -20.23 -1.28
N MET A 156 2.07 -20.70 -0.87
CA MET A 156 1.84 -22.13 -0.61
C MET A 156 1.88 -22.98 -1.88
N LEU A 157 1.42 -22.44 -3.01
CA LEU A 157 1.44 -23.10 -4.32
C LEU A 157 2.84 -23.14 -4.95
N ASN A 158 3.77 -22.26 -4.53
CA ASN A 158 5.10 -22.09 -5.13
C ASN A 158 6.22 -22.16 -4.10
N PRO A 159 6.45 -23.31 -3.43
CA PRO A 159 7.47 -23.40 -2.37
C PRO A 159 8.90 -23.10 -2.85
N ALA A 160 9.21 -23.33 -4.12
CA ALA A 160 10.51 -22.99 -4.71
C ALA A 160 10.78 -21.48 -4.78
N SER A 161 9.74 -20.62 -4.72
CA SER A 161 9.85 -19.16 -4.78
C SER A 161 9.83 -18.48 -3.40
N PHE A 162 10.12 -19.22 -2.32
CA PHE A 162 10.29 -18.62 -0.99
C PHE A 162 11.45 -17.63 -0.94
N GLY A 163 12.43 -17.74 -1.82
CA GLY A 163 13.61 -16.86 -1.86
C GLY A 163 14.56 -17.07 -0.67
N ILE A 164 14.41 -18.18 0.04
CA ILE A 164 15.33 -18.64 1.09
C ILE A 164 16.30 -19.62 0.44
N THR A 165 17.41 -19.11 -0.07
CA THR A 165 18.58 -19.96 -0.39
C THR A 165 19.28 -20.24 0.93
N PHE A 166 19.21 -21.50 1.40
CA PHE A 166 20.08 -22.03 2.45
C PHE A 166 21.48 -22.28 1.89
#